data_03512ed98136cd46c5e46a0c9d0b29d5
#
_entry.id   03512ed98136cd46c5e46a0c9d0b29d5
#
_cell.length_a   1.000
_cell.length_b   1.000
_cell.length_c   1.000
_cell.angle_alpha   90.00
_cell.angle_beta   90.00
_cell.angle_gamma   90.00
#
_symmetry.space_group_name_H-M   'P 1'
#
loop_
_entity.id
_entity.type
_entity.pdbx_description
1 polymer ?
#
loop_
_entity_poly.entity_id
_entity_poly.type
_entity_poly.pdbx_seq_one_letter_code
_entity_poly.pdbx_strand_id
1 'polypeptide(L)'
;MGGFAGSVEKTVPIKADLSEAGIQVAIGDQQYTGDPVEAIPSISYYGTELTSGKHFVIHTYENNVKIGDKTASVTVIGNEKNGFTGTLTENFSIVANAGILEVSGVESSYLYRGTQIRPQVTVKIGNKTLSTSDYDVTYGENIKAGTDGGSIMVKGKNEYAGLIKLVTFDINPLQMDDLKVLDGTQNAIGSREYTGKEIVPEFSLKTTIGSTDYILPARSYTIAKKADADNTNVGTGTVVITGDGSNVIGSREVSFQIVAKSLAKPSSGTDLIAVEVIPDSFSYDGTEKK
;
A
#
# COMPACT_ATOMS: atom_id res chain seq x y z
N MET A 1 -19.42 -83.83 -56.91
CA MET A 1 -18.90 -83.26 -55.63
C MET A 1 -18.07 -82.04 -55.94
N GLY A 2 -18.58 -80.86 -55.72
CA GLY A 2 -17.83 -79.63 -55.93
C GLY A 2 -17.21 -79.19 -54.64
N GLY A 3 -15.89 -79.23 -54.59
CA GLY A 3 -15.11 -78.74 -53.43
C GLY A 3 -15.01 -77.22 -53.51
N PHE A 4 -15.39 -76.54 -52.41
CA PHE A 4 -15.15 -75.15 -52.27
C PHE A 4 -13.66 -74.94 -51.85
N ALA A 5 -12.89 -74.30 -52.69
CA ALA A 5 -11.57 -73.83 -52.33
C ALA A 5 -11.59 -72.27 -52.39
N GLY A 6 -11.45 -71.69 -51.25
CA GLY A 6 -11.34 -70.25 -51.14
C GLY A 6 -10.95 -69.89 -49.70
N SER A 7 -9.86 -69.09 -49.52
CA SER A 7 -9.54 -68.47 -48.27
C SER A 7 -10.29 -67.15 -48.14
N VAL A 8 -10.95 -66.93 -47.04
CA VAL A 8 -11.49 -65.60 -46.70
C VAL A 8 -10.52 -64.92 -45.75
N GLU A 9 -9.83 -63.93 -46.24
CA GLU A 9 -9.04 -63.04 -45.41
C GLU A 9 -9.96 -62.07 -44.68
N LYS A 10 -10.03 -62.15 -43.39
CA LYS A 10 -10.69 -61.15 -42.52
C LYS A 10 -9.64 -60.30 -41.86
N THR A 11 -9.52 -59.05 -42.28
CA THR A 11 -8.69 -58.07 -41.60
C THR A 11 -9.38 -57.68 -40.29
N VAL A 12 -8.76 -58.02 -39.16
CA VAL A 12 -9.19 -57.55 -37.84
C VAL A 12 -8.36 -56.35 -37.51
N PRO A 13 -8.92 -55.15 -37.39
CA PRO A 13 -8.16 -53.99 -36.98
C PRO A 13 -7.71 -54.18 -35.53
N ILE A 14 -6.42 -54.11 -35.30
CA ILE A 14 -5.83 -54.07 -33.95
C ILE A 14 -6.00 -52.65 -33.45
N LYS A 15 -6.65 -52.48 -32.29
CA LYS A 15 -6.83 -51.20 -31.64
C LYS A 15 -6.11 -51.25 -30.29
N ALA A 16 -5.38 -50.22 -29.95
CA ALA A 16 -4.77 -50.02 -28.63
C ALA A 16 -5.77 -49.30 -27.71
N ASP A 17 -5.90 -49.76 -26.49
CA ASP A 17 -6.69 -49.08 -25.46
C ASP A 17 -5.84 -48.05 -24.75
N LEU A 18 -6.34 -46.83 -24.50
CA LEU A 18 -5.64 -45.78 -23.81
C LEU A 18 -5.30 -46.11 -22.33
N SER A 19 -5.83 -47.21 -21.80
CA SER A 19 -5.49 -47.76 -20.47
C SER A 19 -4.37 -48.82 -20.50
N GLU A 20 -3.84 -49.20 -21.69
CA GLU A 20 -2.82 -50.25 -21.81
C GLU A 20 -1.46 -49.84 -21.24
N ALA A 21 -0.67 -50.82 -20.82
CA ALA A 21 0.64 -50.63 -20.20
C ALA A 21 1.65 -49.87 -21.11
N GLY A 22 1.46 -49.85 -22.42
CA GLY A 22 2.29 -49.10 -23.38
C GLY A 22 1.99 -47.62 -23.46
N ILE A 23 0.89 -47.15 -22.87
CA ILE A 23 0.52 -45.75 -22.80
C ILE A 23 1.26 -45.06 -21.71
N GLN A 24 1.87 -43.89 -22.04
CA GLN A 24 2.42 -42.96 -21.08
C GLN A 24 1.75 -41.61 -21.26
N VAL A 25 1.39 -40.97 -20.15
CA VAL A 25 0.75 -39.66 -20.15
C VAL A 25 1.52 -38.71 -19.25
N ALA A 26 1.64 -37.48 -19.68
CA ALA A 26 2.20 -36.38 -18.90
C ALA A 26 1.42 -35.10 -19.14
N ILE A 27 1.22 -34.35 -18.07
CA ILE A 27 0.64 -33.01 -18.12
C ILE A 27 1.36 -32.19 -17.04
N GLY A 28 1.95 -31.09 -17.48
CA GLY A 28 2.67 -30.18 -16.56
C GLY A 28 1.72 -29.28 -15.79
N ASP A 29 2.26 -28.63 -14.75
CA ASP A 29 1.54 -27.59 -14.02
C ASP A 29 1.11 -26.48 -14.95
N GLN A 30 -0.12 -26.03 -14.79
CA GLN A 30 -0.73 -24.97 -15.58
C GLN A 30 -0.81 -23.69 -14.77
N GLN A 31 -0.64 -22.54 -15.42
CA GLN A 31 -0.79 -21.23 -14.76
C GLN A 31 -2.28 -20.89 -14.62
N TYR A 32 -2.67 -20.36 -13.46
CA TYR A 32 -3.99 -19.80 -13.25
C TYR A 32 -4.19 -18.58 -14.15
N THR A 33 -5.27 -18.56 -14.94
CA THR A 33 -5.57 -17.50 -15.92
C THR A 33 -6.79 -16.64 -15.54
N GLY A 34 -7.55 -17.06 -14.54
CA GLY A 34 -8.86 -16.48 -14.21
C GLY A 34 -10.03 -17.13 -14.97
N ASP A 35 -9.74 -17.86 -16.04
CA ASP A 35 -10.67 -18.61 -16.88
C ASP A 35 -10.42 -20.12 -16.76
N PRO A 36 -11.33 -21.00 -17.25
CA PRO A 36 -11.10 -22.44 -17.30
C PRO A 36 -9.80 -22.78 -18.05
N VAL A 37 -8.95 -23.59 -17.42
CA VAL A 37 -7.67 -24.04 -18.00
C VAL A 37 -7.88 -25.30 -18.81
N GLU A 38 -7.71 -25.23 -20.13
CA GLU A 38 -7.87 -26.32 -21.07
C GLU A 38 -6.52 -26.92 -21.46
N ALA A 39 -5.91 -27.64 -20.51
CA ALA A 39 -4.60 -28.25 -20.73
C ALA A 39 -4.68 -29.52 -21.58
N ILE A 40 -3.82 -29.65 -22.60
CA ILE A 40 -3.74 -30.84 -23.45
C ILE A 40 -2.62 -31.74 -22.94
N PRO A 41 -2.90 -33.00 -22.53
CA PRO A 41 -1.88 -33.93 -22.10
C PRO A 41 -1.01 -34.38 -23.28
N SER A 42 0.29 -34.59 -23.02
CA SER A 42 1.17 -35.33 -23.90
C SER A 42 0.95 -36.81 -23.64
N ILE A 43 0.57 -37.56 -24.67
CA ILE A 43 0.32 -38.99 -24.60
C ILE A 43 1.22 -39.70 -25.62
N SER A 44 1.86 -40.78 -25.21
CA SER A 44 2.64 -41.64 -26.12
C SER A 44 2.27 -43.09 -25.94
N TYR A 45 2.42 -43.86 -27.02
CA TYR A 45 2.24 -45.29 -27.05
C TYR A 45 3.52 -46.00 -27.47
N TYR A 46 4.12 -46.78 -26.57
CA TYR A 46 5.48 -47.34 -26.73
C TYR A 46 6.53 -46.33 -27.23
N GLY A 47 6.49 -45.11 -26.66
CA GLY A 47 7.43 -44.02 -26.99
C GLY A 47 7.09 -43.24 -28.27
N THR A 48 6.02 -43.60 -29.01
CA THR A 48 5.51 -42.85 -30.16
C THR A 48 4.44 -41.85 -29.68
N GLU A 49 4.67 -40.55 -29.92
CA GLU A 49 3.72 -39.52 -29.52
C GLU A 49 2.39 -39.58 -30.26
N LEU A 50 1.30 -39.48 -29.52
CA LEU A 50 -0.06 -39.47 -30.06
C LEU A 50 -0.51 -38.00 -30.22
N THR A 51 -1.15 -37.71 -31.36
CA THR A 51 -1.62 -36.37 -31.68
C THR A 51 -3.07 -36.18 -31.30
N SER A 52 -3.35 -35.12 -30.52
CA SER A 52 -4.72 -34.68 -30.21
C SER A 52 -5.48 -34.33 -31.49
N GLY A 53 -6.78 -34.68 -31.55
CA GLY A 53 -7.62 -34.55 -32.74
C GLY A 53 -7.46 -35.68 -33.75
N LYS A 54 -6.32 -36.40 -33.75
CA LYS A 54 -6.06 -37.53 -34.63
C LYS A 54 -6.20 -38.88 -33.89
N HIS A 55 -5.38 -39.10 -32.85
CA HIS A 55 -5.34 -40.37 -32.15
C HIS A 55 -6.25 -40.41 -30.92
N PHE A 56 -6.51 -39.26 -30.32
CA PHE A 56 -7.45 -39.04 -29.21
C PHE A 56 -8.13 -37.69 -29.32
N VAL A 57 -9.23 -37.50 -28.60
CA VAL A 57 -9.91 -36.21 -28.48
C VAL A 57 -10.13 -35.90 -27.00
N ILE A 58 -10.09 -34.61 -26.66
CA ILE A 58 -10.49 -34.15 -25.33
C ILE A 58 -11.98 -34.38 -25.16
N HIS A 59 -12.38 -35.02 -24.07
CA HIS A 59 -13.77 -35.30 -23.76
C HIS A 59 -14.32 -34.28 -22.76
N THR A 60 -13.66 -34.12 -21.63
CA THR A 60 -14.10 -33.22 -20.57
C THR A 60 -12.93 -32.76 -19.68
N TYR A 61 -13.12 -31.62 -19.03
CA TYR A 61 -12.29 -31.13 -17.92
C TYR A 61 -13.14 -31.09 -16.65
N GLU A 62 -12.54 -31.38 -15.51
CA GLU A 62 -13.13 -31.20 -14.19
C GLU A 62 -12.24 -30.38 -13.30
N ASN A 63 -12.83 -29.52 -12.44
CA ASN A 63 -12.15 -28.68 -11.48
C ASN A 63 -11.04 -27.76 -12.07
N ASN A 64 -11.10 -27.46 -13.37
CA ASN A 64 -10.06 -26.74 -14.11
C ASN A 64 -10.14 -25.21 -14.00
N VAL A 65 -10.79 -24.67 -12.95
CA VAL A 65 -11.03 -23.23 -12.75
C VAL A 65 -10.30 -22.68 -11.52
N LYS A 66 -9.84 -23.54 -10.60
CA LYS A 66 -9.30 -23.11 -9.30
C LYS A 66 -7.86 -23.53 -9.14
N ILE A 67 -7.08 -22.71 -8.42
CA ILE A 67 -5.74 -23.08 -7.98
C ILE A 67 -5.82 -24.32 -7.09
N GLY A 68 -4.98 -25.30 -7.37
CA GLY A 68 -4.91 -26.54 -6.59
C GLY A 68 -3.87 -27.51 -7.13
N ASP A 69 -3.28 -28.28 -6.24
CA ASP A 69 -2.30 -29.32 -6.59
C ASP A 69 -3.03 -30.59 -7.01
N LYS A 70 -2.90 -30.99 -8.29
CA LYS A 70 -3.50 -32.18 -8.90
C LYS A 70 -5.00 -32.34 -8.68
N THR A 71 -5.70 -31.20 -8.54
CA THR A 71 -7.16 -31.18 -8.32
C THR A 71 -7.96 -31.05 -9.61
N ALA A 72 -7.37 -30.48 -10.66
CA ALA A 72 -7.97 -30.45 -11.99
C ALA A 72 -7.69 -31.75 -12.72
N SER A 73 -8.60 -32.13 -13.63
CA SER A 73 -8.42 -33.30 -14.48
C SER A 73 -8.86 -33.05 -15.91
N VAL A 74 -8.28 -33.79 -16.82
CA VAL A 74 -8.69 -33.89 -18.22
C VAL A 74 -8.95 -35.35 -18.55
N THR A 75 -10.09 -35.61 -19.18
CA THR A 75 -10.46 -36.92 -19.73
C THR A 75 -10.38 -36.88 -21.24
N VAL A 76 -9.66 -37.82 -21.80
CA VAL A 76 -9.56 -38.03 -23.26
C VAL A 76 -10.18 -39.35 -23.69
N ILE A 77 -10.65 -39.40 -24.94
CA ILE A 77 -11.22 -40.63 -25.56
C ILE A 77 -10.38 -40.95 -26.78
N GLY A 78 -10.04 -42.22 -26.94
CA GLY A 78 -9.32 -42.74 -28.10
C GLY A 78 -10.14 -42.62 -29.38
N ASN A 79 -9.49 -42.32 -30.49
CA ASN A 79 -10.11 -42.24 -31.80
C ASN A 79 -10.03 -43.60 -32.51
N GLU A 80 -11.11 -44.35 -32.48
CA GLU A 80 -11.20 -45.70 -33.05
C GLU A 80 -10.84 -45.79 -34.52
N LYS A 81 -11.12 -44.74 -35.31
CA LYS A 81 -10.80 -44.71 -36.75
C LYS A 81 -9.29 -44.67 -36.96
N ASN A 82 -8.52 -44.22 -35.98
CA ASN A 82 -7.06 -44.11 -36.01
C ASN A 82 -6.37 -45.14 -35.10
N GLY A 83 -7.08 -46.23 -34.72
CA GLY A 83 -6.49 -47.35 -34.00
C GLY A 83 -6.44 -47.23 -32.49
N PHE A 84 -7.12 -46.27 -31.86
CA PHE A 84 -7.13 -46.07 -30.41
C PHE A 84 -8.55 -46.14 -29.84
N THR A 85 -8.71 -46.79 -28.69
CA THR A 85 -10.00 -46.92 -27.98
C THR A 85 -9.84 -46.55 -26.52
N GLY A 86 -10.93 -46.60 -25.78
CA GLY A 86 -10.92 -46.38 -24.32
C GLY A 86 -10.88 -44.94 -23.93
N THR A 87 -10.80 -44.70 -22.63
CA THR A 87 -10.73 -43.40 -22.00
C THR A 87 -9.52 -43.32 -21.07
N LEU A 88 -8.91 -42.16 -20.97
CA LEU A 88 -7.82 -41.88 -20.05
C LEU A 88 -8.11 -40.56 -19.33
N THR A 89 -8.02 -40.58 -18.00
CA THR A 89 -8.13 -39.36 -17.17
C THR A 89 -6.81 -39.08 -16.49
N GLU A 90 -6.30 -37.87 -16.62
CA GLU A 90 -5.07 -37.43 -16.00
C GLU A 90 -5.31 -36.17 -15.16
N ASN A 91 -4.71 -36.13 -13.98
CA ASN A 91 -4.80 -34.99 -13.08
C ASN A 91 -3.67 -34.00 -13.33
N PHE A 92 -3.97 -32.71 -13.16
CA PHE A 92 -2.96 -31.66 -13.25
C PHE A 92 -3.15 -30.58 -12.17
N SER A 93 -2.06 -29.87 -11.87
CA SER A 93 -2.09 -28.75 -10.95
C SER A 93 -2.37 -27.45 -11.70
N ILE A 94 -3.14 -26.55 -11.08
CA ILE A 94 -3.24 -25.16 -11.49
C ILE A 94 -2.52 -24.35 -10.43
N VAL A 95 -1.40 -23.72 -10.81
CA VAL A 95 -0.53 -22.97 -9.91
C VAL A 95 -0.79 -21.48 -9.97
N ALA A 96 -0.54 -20.79 -8.86
CA ALA A 96 -0.74 -19.36 -8.75
C ALA A 96 0.15 -18.59 -9.74
N ASN A 97 -0.43 -17.63 -10.45
CA ASN A 97 0.27 -16.68 -11.30
C ASN A 97 0.28 -15.31 -10.62
N ALA A 98 1.38 -14.95 -9.96
CA ALA A 98 1.51 -13.69 -9.21
C ALA A 98 1.32 -12.43 -10.10
N GLY A 99 1.53 -12.55 -11.41
CA GLY A 99 1.34 -11.45 -12.37
C GLY A 99 -0.10 -11.12 -12.74
N ILE A 100 -1.04 -12.03 -12.44
CA ILE A 100 -2.43 -11.90 -12.92
C ILE A 100 -3.27 -10.89 -12.11
N LEU A 101 -2.90 -10.60 -10.85
CA LEU A 101 -3.59 -9.59 -10.06
C LEU A 101 -3.22 -8.18 -10.55
N GLU A 102 -4.22 -7.44 -10.99
CA GLU A 102 -4.14 -6.04 -11.31
C GLU A 102 -4.69 -5.22 -10.14
N VAL A 103 -3.90 -4.30 -9.63
CA VAL A 103 -4.27 -3.41 -8.52
C VAL A 103 -4.24 -1.98 -9.02
N SER A 104 -5.35 -1.29 -8.90
CA SER A 104 -5.52 0.11 -9.30
C SER A 104 -6.05 0.96 -8.14
N GLY A 105 -6.08 2.29 -8.30
CA GLY A 105 -6.45 3.23 -7.24
C GLY A 105 -5.27 3.63 -6.35
N VAL A 106 -4.05 3.22 -6.71
CA VAL A 106 -2.82 3.63 -6.05
C VAL A 106 -2.06 4.57 -6.99
N GLU A 107 -1.81 5.80 -6.52
CA GLU A 107 -0.98 6.76 -7.25
C GLU A 107 0.50 6.35 -7.14
N SER A 108 1.32 6.80 -8.09
CA SER A 108 2.76 6.55 -8.06
C SER A 108 3.45 7.25 -6.88
N SER A 109 2.87 8.35 -6.38
CA SER A 109 3.39 9.07 -5.24
C SER A 109 2.30 9.81 -4.45
N TYR A 110 2.57 10.04 -3.16
CA TYR A 110 1.77 10.82 -2.23
C TYR A 110 2.67 11.81 -1.49
N LEU A 111 2.10 12.90 -0.99
CA LEU A 111 2.81 13.83 -0.11
C LEU A 111 2.82 13.31 1.33
N TYR A 112 3.94 13.53 2.04
CA TYR A 112 4.03 13.31 3.47
C TYR A 112 2.94 14.08 4.22
N ARG A 113 2.31 13.43 5.20
CA ARG A 113 1.24 14.04 6.00
C ARG A 113 1.30 13.71 7.50
N GLY A 114 2.39 13.05 7.93
CA GLY A 114 2.58 12.67 9.34
C GLY A 114 1.73 11.50 9.82
N THR A 115 0.79 11.02 9.01
CA THR A 115 -0.10 9.89 9.30
C THR A 115 -0.02 8.84 8.19
N GLN A 116 -0.43 7.61 8.51
CA GLN A 116 -0.39 6.51 7.56
C GLN A 116 -1.23 6.80 6.30
N ILE A 117 -0.64 6.55 5.14
CA ILE A 117 -1.29 6.65 3.83
C ILE A 117 -1.94 5.30 3.50
N ARG A 118 -3.26 5.31 3.25
CA ARG A 118 -4.07 4.13 2.93
C ARG A 118 -4.90 4.38 1.69
N PRO A 119 -4.34 4.21 0.49
CA PRO A 119 -5.10 4.33 -0.75
C PRO A 119 -6.21 3.28 -0.82
N GLN A 120 -7.34 3.65 -1.42
CA GLN A 120 -8.38 2.69 -1.76
C GLN A 120 -7.96 1.92 -3.01
N VAL A 121 -8.03 0.60 -2.95
CA VAL A 121 -7.63 -0.25 -4.07
C VAL A 121 -8.83 -0.91 -4.75
N THR A 122 -8.72 -1.07 -6.05
CA THR A 122 -9.59 -1.95 -6.85
C THR A 122 -8.72 -3.07 -7.39
N VAL A 123 -9.15 -4.32 -7.19
CA VAL A 123 -8.42 -5.52 -7.59
C VAL A 123 -9.15 -6.21 -8.73
N LYS A 124 -8.44 -6.58 -9.79
CA LYS A 124 -8.98 -7.27 -10.98
C LYS A 124 -8.11 -8.46 -11.38
N ILE A 125 -8.75 -9.37 -12.10
CA ILE A 125 -8.12 -10.43 -12.88
C ILE A 125 -8.71 -10.34 -14.28
N GLY A 126 -7.92 -9.90 -15.25
CA GLY A 126 -8.43 -9.59 -16.58
C GLY A 126 -9.60 -8.59 -16.52
N ASN A 127 -10.75 -8.96 -17.07
CA ASN A 127 -11.94 -8.10 -17.05
C ASN A 127 -12.79 -8.24 -15.77
N LYS A 128 -12.47 -9.17 -14.87
CA LYS A 128 -13.25 -9.44 -13.65
C LYS A 128 -12.74 -8.59 -12.50
N THR A 129 -13.60 -7.73 -11.94
CA THR A 129 -13.33 -7.04 -10.68
C THR A 129 -13.66 -7.98 -9.52
N LEU A 130 -12.70 -8.16 -8.60
CA LEU A 130 -12.89 -9.02 -7.42
C LEU A 130 -13.71 -8.30 -6.35
N SER A 131 -14.52 -9.07 -5.64
CA SER A 131 -15.21 -8.59 -4.44
C SER A 131 -14.20 -8.42 -3.29
N THR A 132 -14.45 -7.49 -2.37
CA THR A 132 -13.64 -7.31 -1.16
C THR A 132 -13.63 -8.53 -0.22
N SER A 133 -14.56 -9.48 -0.40
CA SER A 133 -14.54 -10.79 0.27
C SER A 133 -13.47 -11.74 -0.28
N ASP A 134 -12.97 -11.48 -1.49
CA ASP A 134 -12.10 -12.39 -2.23
C ASP A 134 -10.62 -12.06 -2.10
N TYR A 135 -10.29 -11.00 -1.37
CA TYR A 135 -8.91 -10.62 -1.07
C TYR A 135 -8.79 -9.89 0.27
N ASP A 136 -7.59 -9.89 0.81
CA ASP A 136 -7.18 -9.06 1.93
C ASP A 136 -6.17 -8.00 1.48
N VAL A 137 -6.26 -6.81 2.08
CA VAL A 137 -5.33 -5.71 1.85
C VAL A 137 -4.56 -5.42 3.14
N THR A 138 -3.25 -5.47 3.05
CA THR A 138 -2.36 -5.09 4.14
C THR A 138 -1.53 -3.88 3.72
N TYR A 139 -1.55 -2.83 4.52
CA TYR A 139 -0.75 -1.62 4.30
C TYR A 139 0.55 -1.72 5.09
N GLY A 140 1.66 -1.30 4.48
CA GLY A 140 2.90 -1.04 5.19
C GLY A 140 2.77 0.12 6.19
N GLU A 141 3.87 0.58 6.76
CA GLU A 141 3.83 1.76 7.65
C GLU A 141 3.31 3.00 6.90
N ASN A 142 3.75 3.22 5.68
CA ASN A 142 3.30 4.26 4.75
C ASN A 142 3.25 5.66 5.39
N ILE A 143 4.25 6.00 6.19
CA ILE A 143 4.28 7.25 6.95
C ILE A 143 5.46 8.12 6.54
N LYS A 144 6.66 7.54 6.38
CA LYS A 144 7.90 8.28 6.15
C LYS A 144 8.10 8.60 4.68
N ALA A 145 8.59 9.80 4.38
CA ALA A 145 8.99 10.17 3.03
C ALA A 145 10.15 9.30 2.53
N GLY A 146 10.13 8.96 1.25
CA GLY A 146 11.14 8.16 0.58
C GLY A 146 10.63 7.53 -0.70
N THR A 147 11.56 7.09 -1.56
CA THR A 147 11.28 6.22 -2.70
C THR A 147 10.80 4.88 -2.17
N ASP A 148 9.75 4.32 -2.75
CA ASP A 148 9.06 3.14 -2.24
C ASP A 148 8.71 3.24 -0.74
N GLY A 149 8.50 4.48 -0.25
CA GLY A 149 8.19 4.76 1.16
C GLY A 149 6.84 4.21 1.63
N GLY A 150 5.98 3.81 0.68
CA GLY A 150 4.71 3.15 0.93
C GLY A 150 4.57 1.82 0.21
N SER A 151 3.81 0.92 0.81
CA SER A 151 3.50 -0.38 0.21
C SER A 151 2.11 -0.87 0.57
N ILE A 152 1.54 -1.66 -0.34
CA ILE A 152 0.26 -2.33 -0.18
C ILE A 152 0.46 -3.77 -0.64
N MET A 153 0.09 -4.73 0.19
CA MET A 153 0.06 -6.14 -0.17
C MET A 153 -1.39 -6.59 -0.31
N VAL A 154 -1.72 -7.11 -1.47
CA VAL A 154 -3.00 -7.76 -1.75
C VAL A 154 -2.80 -9.26 -1.76
N LYS A 155 -3.59 -10.00 -0.99
CA LYS A 155 -3.59 -11.46 -0.95
C LYS A 155 -4.98 -11.98 -1.33
N GLY A 156 -5.03 -12.82 -2.34
CA GLY A 156 -6.25 -13.50 -2.73
C GLY A 156 -6.74 -14.48 -1.66
N LYS A 157 -8.07 -14.64 -1.58
CA LYS A 157 -8.79 -15.56 -0.70
C LYS A 157 -9.71 -16.45 -1.50
N ASN A 158 -10.30 -17.44 -0.86
CA ASN A 158 -11.25 -18.37 -1.46
C ASN A 158 -10.65 -19.04 -2.71
N GLU A 159 -11.29 -18.88 -3.86
CA GLU A 159 -10.82 -19.41 -5.14
C GLU A 159 -9.55 -18.73 -5.66
N TYR A 160 -9.17 -17.58 -5.11
CA TYR A 160 -7.96 -16.82 -5.45
C TYR A 160 -6.81 -17.03 -4.46
N ALA A 161 -6.97 -17.97 -3.52
CA ALA A 161 -5.94 -18.26 -2.52
C ALA A 161 -4.61 -18.62 -3.21
N GLY A 162 -3.51 -18.04 -2.71
CA GLY A 162 -2.19 -18.20 -3.32
C GLY A 162 -1.78 -17.06 -4.25
N LEU A 163 -2.70 -16.23 -4.73
CA LEU A 163 -2.36 -15.03 -5.49
C LEU A 163 -1.92 -13.93 -4.54
N ILE A 164 -0.77 -13.30 -4.83
CA ILE A 164 -0.20 -12.21 -4.03
C ILE A 164 0.29 -11.12 -4.97
N LYS A 165 -0.04 -9.85 -4.66
CA LYS A 165 0.49 -8.68 -5.35
C LYS A 165 1.00 -7.67 -4.35
N LEU A 166 2.26 -7.25 -4.51
CA LEU A 166 2.84 -6.11 -3.82
C LEU A 166 2.81 -4.89 -4.76
N VAL A 167 2.34 -3.77 -4.26
CA VAL A 167 2.37 -2.47 -4.93
C VAL A 167 3.12 -1.50 -4.02
N THR A 168 4.09 -0.78 -4.56
CA THR A 168 4.83 0.27 -3.85
C THR A 168 4.51 1.64 -4.44
N PHE A 169 4.75 2.69 -3.67
CA PHE A 169 4.60 4.07 -4.09
C PHE A 169 5.55 4.98 -3.30
N ASP A 170 5.89 6.10 -3.90
CA ASP A 170 6.74 7.09 -3.26
C ASP A 170 5.95 7.91 -2.24
N ILE A 171 6.62 8.37 -1.19
CA ILE A 171 6.11 9.39 -0.29
C ILE A 171 7.04 10.59 -0.41
N ASN A 172 6.57 11.66 -1.05
CA ASN A 172 7.35 12.86 -1.28
C ASN A 172 7.39 13.73 -0.02
N PRO A 173 8.56 14.27 0.34
CA PRO A 173 8.69 15.20 1.46
C PRO A 173 7.95 16.52 1.18
N LEU A 174 7.65 17.26 2.24
CA LEU A 174 7.11 18.61 2.17
C LEU A 174 8.24 19.63 2.20
N GLN A 175 8.04 20.77 1.51
CA GLN A 175 8.92 21.92 1.62
C GLN A 175 8.45 22.81 2.77
N MET A 176 9.37 23.30 3.61
CA MET A 176 9.04 24.15 4.76
C MET A 176 8.25 25.41 4.35
N ASP A 177 8.55 25.96 3.17
CA ASP A 177 7.91 27.19 2.68
C ASP A 177 6.44 27.00 2.30
N ASP A 178 6.04 25.77 1.98
CA ASP A 178 4.65 25.43 1.64
C ASP A 178 3.77 25.19 2.88
N LEU A 179 4.38 25.16 4.07
CA LEU A 179 3.68 24.86 5.31
C LEU A 179 3.09 26.11 5.96
N LYS A 180 1.93 25.95 6.56
CA LYS A 180 1.35 26.98 7.44
C LYS A 180 1.87 26.80 8.85
N VAL A 181 2.36 27.89 9.44
CA VAL A 181 2.73 27.94 10.85
C VAL A 181 1.49 28.33 11.67
N LEU A 182 1.20 27.55 12.70
CA LEU A 182 0.10 27.78 13.61
C LEU A 182 0.65 28.14 15.01
N ASP A 183 0.05 29.15 15.62
CA ASP A 183 0.26 29.51 17.02
C ASP A 183 -0.95 28.99 17.83
N GLY A 184 -0.76 27.87 18.50
CA GLY A 184 -1.89 27.11 19.06
C GLY A 184 -2.80 26.58 17.94
N THR A 185 -4.08 27.00 17.93
CA THR A 185 -5.06 26.63 16.89
C THR A 185 -5.23 27.70 15.79
N GLN A 186 -4.48 28.82 15.87
CA GLN A 186 -4.65 29.97 15.00
C GLN A 186 -3.54 30.08 13.95
N ASN A 187 -3.85 30.64 12.79
CA ASN A 187 -2.85 30.91 11.75
C ASN A 187 -2.03 32.19 12.03
N ALA A 188 -2.56 33.08 12.89
CA ALA A 188 -1.88 34.33 13.25
C ALA A 188 -0.93 34.08 14.43
N ILE A 189 0.29 34.63 14.32
CA ILE A 189 1.28 34.57 15.40
C ILE A 189 0.89 35.62 16.45
N GLY A 190 0.62 35.17 17.67
CA GLY A 190 0.31 36.01 18.81
C GLY A 190 1.56 36.62 19.43
N SER A 191 1.34 37.70 20.21
CA SER A 191 2.40 38.27 21.05
C SER A 191 2.71 37.41 22.29
N ARG A 192 3.89 37.59 22.83
CA ARG A 192 4.33 36.97 24.10
C ARG A 192 4.62 38.07 25.12
N GLU A 193 4.23 37.87 26.39
CA GLU A 193 4.60 38.79 27.42
C GLU A 193 6.07 38.67 27.79
N TYR A 194 6.69 39.77 28.13
CA TYR A 194 8.04 39.82 28.66
C TYR A 194 8.17 39.01 29.95
N THR A 195 9.16 38.13 30.01
CA THR A 195 9.38 37.22 31.15
C THR A 195 10.72 37.46 31.86
N GLY A 196 11.59 38.29 31.29
CA GLY A 196 12.98 38.45 31.72
C GLY A 196 13.89 37.28 31.34
N LYS A 197 13.36 36.30 30.58
CA LYS A 197 14.08 35.12 30.08
C LYS A 197 13.88 34.99 28.58
N GLU A 198 14.77 34.21 27.93
CA GLU A 198 14.65 33.89 26.53
C GLU A 198 13.28 33.18 26.23
N ILE A 199 12.60 33.64 25.20
CA ILE A 199 11.32 33.13 24.76
C ILE A 199 11.51 32.39 23.43
N VAL A 200 11.18 31.11 23.42
CA VAL A 200 11.11 30.28 22.21
C VAL A 200 9.69 29.70 22.14
N PRO A 201 8.78 30.35 21.38
CA PRO A 201 7.39 29.87 21.27
C PRO A 201 7.30 28.51 20.61
N GLU A 202 6.36 27.69 21.05
CA GLU A 202 5.98 26.47 20.36
C GLU A 202 4.99 26.78 19.26
N PHE A 203 5.33 26.36 18.04
CA PHE A 203 4.45 26.45 16.87
C PHE A 203 4.16 25.06 16.33
N SER A 204 3.00 24.92 15.68
CA SER A 204 2.64 23.73 14.93
C SER A 204 2.73 23.99 13.42
N LEU A 205 3.08 22.98 12.64
CA LEU A 205 3.09 23.05 11.19
C LEU A 205 1.87 22.32 10.62
N LYS A 206 1.25 22.93 9.62
CA LYS A 206 0.09 22.38 8.91
C LYS A 206 0.33 22.34 7.41
N THR A 207 -0.06 21.23 6.78
CA THR A 207 -0.20 21.10 5.34
C THR A 207 -1.66 20.83 4.98
N THR A 208 -2.07 21.22 3.77
CA THR A 208 -3.39 20.91 3.21
C THR A 208 -3.21 20.08 1.95
N ILE A 209 -3.75 18.86 1.93
CA ILE A 209 -3.67 17.95 0.79
C ILE A 209 -5.10 17.72 0.29
N GLY A 210 -5.38 18.15 -0.94
CA GLY A 210 -6.76 18.23 -1.42
C GLY A 210 -7.58 19.20 -0.57
N SER A 211 -8.62 18.72 0.10
CA SER A 211 -9.45 19.49 1.05
C SER A 211 -9.18 19.17 2.51
N THR A 212 -8.17 18.34 2.82
CA THR A 212 -7.91 17.87 4.18
C THR A 212 -6.68 18.53 4.77
N ASP A 213 -6.82 19.07 5.98
CA ASP A 213 -5.74 19.64 6.77
C ASP A 213 -5.06 18.58 7.63
N TYR A 214 -3.73 18.57 7.62
CA TYR A 214 -2.89 17.69 8.44
C TYR A 214 -1.95 18.52 9.30
N ILE A 215 -2.02 18.35 10.62
CA ILE A 215 -1.04 18.86 11.56
C ILE A 215 0.14 17.90 11.59
N LEU A 216 1.34 18.40 11.33
CA LEU A 216 2.53 17.57 11.31
C LEU A 216 2.98 17.22 12.73
N PRO A 217 3.47 16.00 12.96
CA PRO A 217 3.99 15.62 14.27
C PRO A 217 5.27 16.42 14.60
N ALA A 218 5.43 16.79 15.88
CA ALA A 218 6.57 17.59 16.34
C ALA A 218 7.95 17.00 16.01
N ARG A 219 8.04 15.67 15.84
CA ARG A 219 9.27 14.99 15.41
C ARG A 219 9.72 15.31 13.98
N SER A 220 8.85 15.95 13.16
CA SER A 220 9.16 16.30 11.77
C SER A 220 9.91 17.62 11.63
N TYR A 221 10.11 18.37 12.71
CA TYR A 221 10.78 19.66 12.70
C TYR A 221 11.34 20.00 14.09
N THR A 222 12.19 21.02 14.15
CA THR A 222 12.70 21.61 15.38
C THR A 222 12.46 23.13 15.37
N ILE A 223 12.35 23.73 16.53
CA ILE A 223 12.22 25.19 16.70
C ILE A 223 13.35 25.67 17.60
N ALA A 224 14.09 26.65 17.14
CA ALA A 224 15.19 27.26 17.92
C ALA A 224 15.15 28.77 17.73
N LYS A 225 15.72 29.50 18.71
CA LYS A 225 15.95 30.93 18.56
C LYS A 225 16.90 31.17 17.38
N LYS A 226 16.63 32.19 16.56
CA LYS A 226 17.59 32.67 15.57
C LYS A 226 18.83 33.22 16.27
N ALA A 227 20.02 32.89 15.77
CA ALA A 227 21.29 33.12 16.46
C ALA A 227 21.51 34.58 16.92
N ASP A 228 21.14 35.54 16.09
CA ASP A 228 21.32 36.98 16.31
C ASP A 228 20.04 37.72 16.77
N ALA A 229 18.97 37.00 17.05
CA ALA A 229 17.72 37.61 17.51
C ALA A 229 17.72 37.87 18.99
N ASP A 230 17.08 38.99 19.40
CA ASP A 230 16.80 39.26 20.82
C ASP A 230 15.39 38.70 21.14
N ASN A 231 15.37 37.52 21.74
CA ASN A 231 14.13 36.89 22.18
C ASN A 231 13.91 37.10 23.71
N THR A 232 14.60 38.02 24.32
CA THR A 232 14.51 38.28 25.77
C THR A 232 13.81 39.61 26.06
N ASN A 233 14.16 40.66 25.33
CA ASN A 233 13.65 42.02 25.59
C ASN A 233 12.35 42.31 24.81
N VAL A 234 11.64 43.36 25.24
CA VAL A 234 10.47 43.88 24.54
C VAL A 234 10.85 44.29 23.10
N GLY A 235 10.14 43.83 22.11
CA GLY A 235 10.44 44.04 20.70
C GLY A 235 10.05 42.84 19.83
N THR A 236 10.81 42.64 18.75
CA THR A 236 10.57 41.51 17.83
C THR A 236 11.52 40.36 18.12
N GLY A 237 10.97 39.25 18.58
CA GLY A 237 11.69 37.97 18.68
C GLY A 237 11.59 37.20 17.38
N THR A 238 12.57 36.34 17.11
CA THR A 238 12.58 35.47 15.90
C THR A 238 13.09 34.07 16.23
N VAL A 239 12.38 33.07 15.73
CA VAL A 239 12.81 31.68 15.77
C VAL A 239 13.02 31.15 14.36
N VAL A 240 13.81 30.09 14.25
CA VAL A 240 14.00 29.31 13.03
C VAL A 240 13.32 27.96 13.25
N ILE A 241 12.40 27.61 12.36
CA ILE A 241 11.80 26.28 12.29
C ILE A 241 12.54 25.51 11.20
N THR A 242 13.13 24.38 11.56
CA THR A 242 13.93 23.55 10.64
C THR A 242 13.28 22.17 10.52
N GLY A 243 13.03 21.72 9.30
CA GLY A 243 12.53 20.37 9.02
C GLY A 243 13.54 19.29 9.41
N ASP A 244 13.09 18.04 9.54
CA ASP A 244 13.91 16.88 9.88
C ASP A 244 14.86 16.44 8.75
N GLY A 245 14.80 17.10 7.59
CA GLY A 245 15.63 16.81 6.41
C GLY A 245 15.17 15.58 5.61
N SER A 246 14.20 14.85 6.09
CA SER A 246 13.66 13.65 5.44
C SER A 246 12.19 13.84 5.04
N ASN A 247 11.32 14.12 6.00
CA ASN A 247 9.88 14.29 5.77
C ASN A 247 9.51 15.75 5.48
N VAL A 248 10.25 16.68 6.08
CA VAL A 248 10.14 18.11 5.86
C VAL A 248 11.52 18.66 5.54
N ILE A 249 11.64 19.33 4.39
CA ILE A 249 12.90 19.86 3.88
C ILE A 249 12.91 21.37 4.01
N GLY A 250 14.07 21.93 4.40
CA GLY A 250 14.30 23.36 4.51
C GLY A 250 14.05 23.92 5.90
N SER A 251 14.16 25.24 6.01
CA SER A 251 13.96 25.99 7.25
C SER A 251 13.26 27.31 6.96
N ARG A 252 12.58 27.86 7.96
CA ARG A 252 11.84 29.11 7.87
C ARG A 252 11.98 29.92 9.12
N GLU A 253 12.20 31.24 8.97
CA GLU A 253 12.18 32.19 10.08
C GLU A 253 10.73 32.62 10.39
N VAL A 254 10.42 32.69 11.68
CA VAL A 254 9.11 33.14 12.18
C VAL A 254 9.33 34.17 13.26
N SER A 255 8.82 35.38 13.04
CA SER A 255 8.91 36.48 14.01
C SER A 255 7.63 36.60 14.83
N PHE A 256 7.76 37.02 16.07
CA PHE A 256 6.69 37.29 17.02
C PHE A 256 6.99 38.56 17.83
N GLN A 257 5.98 39.15 18.43
CA GLN A 257 6.17 40.34 19.27
C GLN A 257 6.32 39.95 20.74
N ILE A 258 7.31 40.52 21.42
CA ILE A 258 7.44 40.49 22.87
C ILE A 258 6.91 41.83 23.39
N VAL A 259 5.83 41.79 24.14
CA VAL A 259 5.18 42.99 24.70
C VAL A 259 5.52 43.17 26.18
N ALA A 260 5.51 44.38 26.63
CA ALA A 260 5.72 44.65 28.03
C ALA A 260 4.66 43.94 28.90
N LYS A 261 5.11 43.38 30.02
CA LYS A 261 4.16 42.85 31.03
C LYS A 261 3.35 44.01 31.61
N SER A 262 2.04 43.84 31.64
CA SER A 262 1.15 44.87 32.26
C SER A 262 1.37 44.93 33.76
N LEU A 263 1.57 46.13 34.27
CA LEU A 263 1.60 46.40 35.72
C LEU A 263 0.19 46.59 36.30
N ALA A 264 -0.84 46.60 35.48
CA ALA A 264 -2.23 46.66 35.96
C ALA A 264 -2.55 45.41 36.76
N LYS A 265 -3.20 45.60 37.93
CA LYS A 265 -3.64 44.51 38.78
C LYS A 265 -4.65 43.65 38.00
N PRO A 266 -4.38 42.37 37.78
CA PRO A 266 -5.38 41.50 37.15
C PRO A 266 -6.64 41.40 38.01
N SER A 267 -7.79 41.33 37.36
CA SER A 267 -9.08 41.22 38.04
C SER A 267 -9.24 39.89 38.84
N SER A 268 -8.43 38.90 38.57
CA SER A 268 -8.29 37.66 39.32
C SER A 268 -6.93 37.01 39.08
N GLY A 269 -6.19 36.61 40.11
CA GLY A 269 -4.90 35.89 40.01
C GLY A 269 -3.85 36.41 40.98
N THR A 270 -2.84 35.56 41.22
CA THR A 270 -1.79 35.76 42.24
C THR A 270 -0.50 36.43 41.73
N ASP A 271 -0.42 36.78 40.45
CA ASP A 271 0.78 37.45 39.88
C ASP A 271 0.70 38.96 40.18
N LEU A 272 1.03 39.32 41.39
CA LEU A 272 1.08 40.69 41.84
C LEU A 272 2.52 41.19 41.66
N ILE A 273 2.69 42.28 40.91
CA ILE A 273 3.81 43.15 41.12
C ILE A 273 3.49 43.96 42.35
N ALA A 274 4.15 43.63 43.46
CA ALA A 274 4.05 44.45 44.65
C ALA A 274 4.81 45.76 44.39
N VAL A 275 4.09 46.89 44.38
CA VAL A 275 4.69 48.20 44.40
C VAL A 275 4.70 48.62 45.88
N GLU A 276 5.87 48.63 46.45
CA GLU A 276 6.08 49.12 47.79
C GLU A 276 6.56 50.57 47.68
N VAL A 277 5.85 51.46 48.35
CA VAL A 277 6.27 52.85 48.50
C VAL A 277 7.13 52.93 49.76
N ILE A 278 8.41 53.17 49.56
CA ILE A 278 9.34 53.30 50.68
C ILE A 278 9.85 54.75 50.71
N PRO A 279 9.64 55.49 51.77
CA PRO A 279 8.92 55.13 53.03
C PRO A 279 7.40 55.14 52.89
N ASP A 280 6.70 54.39 53.76
CA ASP A 280 5.24 54.30 53.82
C ASP A 280 4.54 55.65 54.06
N SER A 281 5.27 56.63 54.50
CA SER A 281 4.78 57.97 54.76
C SER A 281 5.90 59.02 54.51
N PHE A 282 5.46 60.19 54.09
CA PHE A 282 6.32 61.35 53.93
C PHE A 282 5.79 62.46 54.87
N SER A 283 6.76 63.15 55.56
CA SER A 283 6.42 64.37 56.26
C SER A 283 6.25 65.50 55.23
N TYR A 284 5.18 66.29 55.40
CA TYR A 284 4.94 67.45 54.56
C TYR A 284 6.02 68.51 54.83
N ASP A 285 6.77 68.88 53.81
CA ASP A 285 7.84 69.86 53.84
C ASP A 285 7.65 71.00 52.83
N GLY A 286 6.46 71.13 52.25
CA GLY A 286 6.11 72.11 51.26
C GLY A 286 6.54 71.78 49.83
N THR A 287 7.09 70.59 49.56
CA THR A 287 7.49 70.13 48.22
C THR A 287 6.77 68.90 47.78
N GLU A 288 6.65 68.70 46.44
CA GLU A 288 6.08 67.49 45.85
C GLU A 288 7.07 66.33 46.09
N LYS A 289 6.58 65.20 46.61
CA LYS A 289 7.33 63.94 46.78
C LYS A 289 7.09 63.05 45.55
N LYS A 290 8.14 62.71 44.81
CA LYS A 290 8.15 61.88 43.62
C LYS A 290 8.58 60.44 43.95
#